data_2708b5b5d0a6ec7f2b48c835741b3690
#
_entry.id   2708b5b5d0a6ec7f2b48c835741b3690
#
_cell.length_a   1.000
_cell.length_b   1.000
_cell.length_c   1.000
_cell.angle_alpha   90.00
_cell.angle_beta   90.00
_cell.angle_gamma   90.00
#
_symmetry.space_group_name_H-M   'P 1'
#
loop_
_entity.id
_entity.type
_entity.pdbx_description
1 polymer ?
#
loop_
_entity_poly.entity_id
_entity_poly.type
_entity_poly.pdbx_seq_one_letter_code
_entity_poly.pdbx_strand_id
1 'polypeptide(L)'
;FEALCHTCTLFGSPILAGKVRIPDLDVVEHTYGGEMEVRDGVGIDRDRGKAVDGVKFDYEVVPGDTAFHVSLSAENPDPVELGLLAAGVRELQRGNVPVGGKTTRGLGSCVLEGLSVDNADLSSPAELSEYLTGRGEEGDGMEVDDPDAFLDDCIKQLFAQ
;
A
#
# COMPACT_ATOMS: atom_id res chain seq x y z
N PHE A 1 6.98 -10.71 23.70
CA PHE A 1 6.45 -10.64 22.32
C PHE A 1 5.04 -11.23 22.16
N GLU A 2 4.54 -12.03 23.11
CA GLU A 2 3.19 -12.64 23.08
C GLU A 2 2.00 -11.65 23.11
N ALA A 3 2.26 -10.35 23.24
CA ALA A 3 1.23 -9.31 23.34
C ALA A 3 1.05 -8.47 22.07
N LEU A 4 1.77 -8.74 20.99
CA LEU A 4 1.64 -7.99 19.74
C LEU A 4 0.56 -8.62 18.85
N CYS A 5 -0.32 -7.77 18.30
CA CYS A 5 -1.31 -8.21 17.33
C CYS A 5 -0.66 -8.42 15.95
N HIS A 6 -1.31 -9.17 15.05
CA HIS A 6 -0.79 -9.44 13.70
C HIS A 6 -0.49 -8.18 12.90
N THR A 7 -1.27 -7.10 13.07
CA THR A 7 -0.97 -5.81 12.43
C THR A 7 0.35 -5.22 12.92
N CYS A 8 0.64 -5.32 14.24
CA CYS A 8 1.90 -4.84 14.78
C CYS A 8 3.11 -5.68 14.36
N THR A 9 2.94 -6.99 14.19
CA THR A 9 4.01 -7.88 13.70
C THR A 9 4.27 -7.67 12.21
N LEU A 10 3.23 -7.45 11.42
CA LEU A 10 3.32 -7.25 9.99
C LEU A 10 3.88 -5.87 9.62
N PHE A 11 3.28 -4.80 10.15
CA PHE A 11 3.61 -3.41 9.78
C PHE A 11 4.62 -2.74 10.73
N GLY A 12 4.96 -3.38 11.82
CA GLY A 12 5.89 -2.87 12.80
C GLY A 12 5.22 -2.17 13.98
N SER A 13 6.02 -1.97 15.01
CA SER A 13 5.65 -1.27 16.24
C SER A 13 6.87 -0.52 16.79
N PRO A 14 6.75 0.30 17.83
CA PRO A 14 7.90 0.99 18.42
C PRO A 14 9.02 0.06 18.94
N ILE A 15 8.73 -1.23 19.10
CA ILE A 15 9.66 -2.23 19.64
C ILE A 15 9.98 -3.38 18.69
N LEU A 16 9.34 -3.42 17.51
CA LEU A 16 9.52 -4.47 16.52
C LEU A 16 9.51 -3.88 15.11
N ALA A 17 10.51 -4.22 14.30
CA ALA A 17 10.52 -3.89 12.87
C ALA A 17 9.41 -4.64 12.14
N GLY A 18 8.73 -3.96 11.21
CA GLY A 18 7.73 -4.60 10.36
C GLY A 18 8.36 -5.53 9.32
N LYS A 19 7.57 -6.48 8.85
CA LYS A 19 7.92 -7.39 7.76
C LYS A 19 7.62 -6.81 6.39
N VAL A 20 6.72 -5.82 6.32
CA VAL A 20 6.32 -5.14 5.09
C VAL A 20 7.18 -3.91 4.85
N ARG A 21 7.63 -3.75 3.62
CA ARG A 21 8.33 -2.56 3.13
C ARG A 21 7.57 -1.97 1.96
N ILE A 22 7.37 -0.68 2.01
CA ILE A 22 6.77 0.11 0.94
C ILE A 22 7.74 1.26 0.68
N PRO A 23 8.50 1.25 -0.43
CA PRO A 23 9.36 2.35 -0.81
C PRO A 23 8.56 3.59 -1.22
N ASP A 24 9.25 4.67 -1.54
CA ASP A 24 8.62 5.82 -2.16
C ASP A 24 7.99 5.41 -3.50
N LEU A 25 6.88 6.04 -3.81
CA LEU A 25 6.08 5.75 -5.00
C LEU A 25 6.50 6.71 -6.12
N ASP A 26 7.14 6.17 -7.15
CA ASP A 26 7.53 6.95 -8.31
C ASP A 26 6.31 7.28 -9.17
N VAL A 27 6.27 8.53 -9.63
CA VAL A 27 5.22 9.00 -10.56
C VAL A 27 5.39 8.32 -11.91
N VAL A 28 4.30 7.81 -12.46
CA VAL A 28 4.29 7.29 -13.84
C VAL A 28 4.46 8.46 -14.82
N GLU A 29 5.47 8.40 -15.67
CA GLU A 29 5.73 9.43 -16.68
C GLU A 29 4.47 9.74 -17.49
N HIS A 30 4.30 11.03 -17.84
CA HIS A 30 3.16 11.58 -18.59
C HIS A 30 1.80 11.60 -17.88
N THR A 31 1.66 11.08 -16.66
CA THR A 31 0.42 11.20 -15.88
C THR A 31 0.40 12.44 -14.98
N TYR A 32 1.55 13.06 -14.76
CA TYR A 32 1.70 14.26 -13.94
C TYR A 32 2.28 15.42 -14.74
N GLY A 33 1.56 16.54 -14.79
CA GLY A 33 1.97 17.73 -15.56
C GLY A 33 3.04 18.60 -14.90
N GLY A 34 3.54 18.22 -13.72
CA GLY A 34 4.58 18.97 -12.99
C GLY A 34 4.04 20.10 -12.09
N GLU A 35 2.73 20.32 -12.06
CA GLU A 35 2.10 21.36 -11.23
C GLU A 35 1.17 20.74 -10.19
N MET A 36 1.25 21.23 -8.94
CA MET A 36 0.33 20.87 -7.87
C MET A 36 -0.89 21.77 -7.89
N GLU A 37 -2.05 21.22 -7.60
CA GLU A 37 -3.24 22.02 -7.36
C GLU A 37 -3.18 22.66 -5.97
N VAL A 38 -3.45 23.95 -5.88
CA VAL A 38 -3.59 24.65 -4.60
C VAL A 38 -5.06 24.75 -4.24
N ARG A 39 -5.44 24.27 -3.06
CA ARG A 39 -6.79 24.38 -2.54
C ARG A 39 -6.83 25.22 -1.28
N ASP A 40 -7.79 26.14 -1.26
CA ASP A 40 -8.04 27.02 -0.12
C ASP A 40 -8.81 26.28 0.98
N GLY A 41 -8.38 26.45 2.22
CA GLY A 41 -9.09 26.05 3.41
C GLY A 41 -9.41 27.26 4.30
N VAL A 42 -10.54 27.21 5.00
CA VAL A 42 -10.93 28.25 5.96
C VAL A 42 -11.40 27.62 7.26
N GLY A 43 -11.02 28.22 8.38
CA GLY A 43 -11.56 27.85 9.69
C GLY A 43 -12.96 28.43 9.85
N ILE A 44 -13.93 27.58 10.24
CA ILE A 44 -15.30 27.99 10.54
C ILE A 44 -15.50 28.00 12.06
N ASP A 45 -15.94 29.14 12.59
CA ASP A 45 -16.45 29.25 13.96
C ASP A 45 -17.77 28.48 14.07
N ARG A 46 -17.79 27.42 14.85
CA ARG A 46 -18.96 26.54 14.97
C ARG A 46 -20.13 27.20 15.70
N ASP A 47 -19.86 28.14 16.58
CA ASP A 47 -20.90 28.85 17.35
C ASP A 47 -21.59 29.91 16.52
N ARG A 48 -20.82 30.57 15.65
CA ARG A 48 -21.29 31.67 14.82
C ARG A 48 -21.65 31.29 13.40
N GLY A 49 -21.19 30.09 12.95
CA GLY A 49 -21.37 29.59 11.58
C GLY A 49 -20.68 30.46 10.52
N LYS A 50 -19.66 31.23 10.90
CA LYS A 50 -18.93 32.16 10.04
C LYS A 50 -17.46 31.79 9.96
N ALA A 51 -16.80 32.21 8.87
CA ALA A 51 -15.35 32.10 8.77
C ALA A 51 -14.68 32.92 9.88
N VAL A 52 -13.64 32.34 10.48
CA VAL A 52 -12.79 33.01 11.46
C VAL A 52 -11.81 33.92 10.72
N ASP A 53 -11.76 35.20 11.07
CA ASP A 53 -10.82 36.14 10.46
C ASP A 53 -9.37 35.70 10.70
N GLY A 54 -8.56 35.75 9.64
CA GLY A 54 -7.14 35.37 9.70
C GLY A 54 -6.84 33.86 9.72
N VAL A 55 -7.85 32.99 9.63
CA VAL A 55 -7.70 31.53 9.57
C VAL A 55 -8.00 31.01 8.16
N LYS A 56 -7.31 31.57 7.18
CA LYS A 56 -7.21 30.99 5.84
C LYS A 56 -5.89 30.22 5.76
N PHE A 57 -5.94 29.03 5.18
CA PHE A 57 -4.75 28.21 4.90
C PHE A 57 -4.89 27.57 3.53
N ASP A 58 -3.78 27.45 2.85
CA ASP A 58 -3.73 26.79 1.57
C ASP A 58 -3.03 25.44 1.74
N TYR A 59 -3.35 24.49 0.87
CA TYR A 59 -2.67 23.20 0.84
C TYR A 59 -2.56 22.70 -0.60
N GLU A 60 -1.43 22.08 -0.88
CA GLU A 60 -1.16 21.49 -2.17
C GLU A 60 -1.78 20.10 -2.27
N VAL A 61 -2.26 19.76 -3.44
CA VAL A 61 -2.90 18.48 -3.77
C VAL A 61 -2.33 17.98 -5.08
N VAL A 62 -2.03 16.70 -5.12
CA VAL A 62 -1.69 16.02 -6.37
C VAL A 62 -2.91 16.04 -7.29
N PRO A 63 -2.77 16.46 -8.56
CA PRO A 63 -3.87 16.46 -9.51
C PRO A 63 -4.51 15.08 -9.68
N GLY A 64 -5.80 15.07 -10.02
CA GLY A 64 -6.48 13.82 -10.40
C GLY A 64 -5.78 13.16 -11.61
N ASP A 65 -6.01 11.87 -11.76
CA ASP A 65 -5.44 11.04 -12.83
C ASP A 65 -3.90 10.89 -12.80
N THR A 66 -3.22 11.40 -11.76
CA THR A 66 -1.81 11.11 -11.54
C THR A 66 -1.64 9.67 -11.08
N ALA A 67 -0.86 8.90 -11.80
CA ALA A 67 -0.54 7.52 -11.47
C ALA A 67 0.83 7.38 -10.81
N PHE A 68 0.97 6.39 -9.94
CA PHE A 68 2.20 6.08 -9.22
C PHE A 68 2.53 4.59 -9.37
N HIS A 69 3.80 4.27 -9.52
CA HIS A 69 4.28 2.91 -9.38
C HIS A 69 4.27 2.52 -7.90
N VAL A 70 3.60 1.43 -7.59
CA VAL A 70 3.55 0.86 -6.23
C VAL A 70 4.37 -0.40 -6.20
N SER A 71 5.34 -0.47 -5.31
CA SER A 71 6.05 -1.70 -4.98
C SER A 71 5.87 -2.00 -3.49
N LEU A 72 5.65 -3.25 -3.18
CA LEU A 72 5.46 -3.71 -1.80
C LEU A 72 6.16 -5.06 -1.64
N SER A 73 6.98 -5.20 -0.63
CA SER A 73 7.59 -6.47 -0.28
C SER A 73 7.24 -6.90 1.14
N ALA A 74 7.10 -8.21 1.36
CA ALA A 74 6.87 -8.79 2.68
C ALA A 74 7.88 -9.90 2.92
N GLU A 75 8.59 -9.86 4.05
CA GLU A 75 9.60 -10.85 4.41
C GLU A 75 9.05 -11.83 5.45
N ASN A 76 9.00 -13.10 5.11
CA ASN A 76 8.56 -14.20 5.98
C ASN A 76 7.22 -13.92 6.71
N PRO A 77 6.16 -13.47 6.01
CA PRO A 77 4.86 -13.34 6.62
C PRO A 77 4.31 -14.73 6.97
N ASP A 78 3.64 -14.85 8.09
CA ASP A 78 2.84 -16.05 8.36
C ASP A 78 1.52 -16.01 7.55
N PRO A 79 0.76 -17.12 7.47
CA PRO A 79 -0.47 -17.15 6.68
C PRO A 79 -1.52 -16.10 7.08
N VAL A 80 -1.60 -15.71 8.35
CA VAL A 80 -2.53 -14.67 8.83
C VAL A 80 -2.05 -13.31 8.39
N GLU A 81 -0.77 -13.04 8.52
CA GLU A 81 -0.13 -11.78 8.10
C GLU A 81 -0.23 -11.60 6.58
N LEU A 82 0.00 -12.66 5.81
CA LEU A 82 -0.15 -12.64 4.36
C LEU A 82 -1.60 -12.39 3.95
N GLY A 83 -2.56 -13.03 4.63
CA GLY A 83 -3.97 -12.81 4.42
C GLY A 83 -4.43 -11.38 4.74
N LEU A 84 -3.88 -10.77 5.80
CA LEU A 84 -4.13 -9.36 6.13
C LEU A 84 -3.58 -8.41 5.06
N LEU A 85 -2.36 -8.70 4.56
CA LEU A 85 -1.76 -7.92 3.49
C LEU A 85 -2.57 -8.02 2.21
N ALA A 86 -2.94 -9.24 1.82
CA ALA A 86 -3.78 -9.51 0.65
C ALA A 86 -5.14 -8.80 0.74
N ALA A 87 -5.77 -8.77 1.92
CA ALA A 87 -7.01 -8.04 2.13
C ALA A 87 -6.82 -6.53 1.94
N GLY A 88 -5.72 -5.96 2.42
CA GLY A 88 -5.39 -4.54 2.21
C GLY A 88 -5.18 -4.21 0.73
N VAL A 89 -4.44 -5.03 0.00
CA VAL A 89 -4.24 -4.89 -1.46
C VAL A 89 -5.56 -4.99 -2.21
N ARG A 90 -6.43 -5.94 -1.84
CA ARG A 90 -7.76 -6.10 -2.45
C ARG A 90 -8.66 -4.86 -2.23
N GLU A 91 -8.60 -4.24 -1.07
CA GLU A 91 -9.36 -3.02 -0.80
C GLU A 91 -8.81 -1.80 -1.57
N LEU A 92 -7.51 -1.74 -1.83
CA LEU A 92 -6.91 -0.75 -2.74
C LEU A 92 -7.35 -0.97 -4.19
N GLN A 93 -7.41 -2.22 -4.68
CA GLN A 93 -7.95 -2.55 -6.01
C GLN A 93 -9.42 -2.12 -6.16
N ARG A 94 -10.20 -2.21 -5.10
CA ARG A 94 -11.62 -1.80 -5.08
C ARG A 94 -11.82 -0.28 -4.94
N GLY A 95 -10.75 0.48 -4.70
CA GLY A 95 -10.85 1.91 -4.45
C GLY A 95 -11.50 2.26 -3.11
N ASN A 96 -11.56 1.33 -2.16
CA ASN A 96 -12.19 1.54 -0.86
C ASN A 96 -11.25 2.23 0.15
N VAL A 97 -9.95 2.26 -0.11
CA VAL A 97 -8.94 2.82 0.79
C VAL A 97 -8.35 4.08 0.18
N PRO A 98 -8.65 5.26 0.72
CA PRO A 98 -8.01 6.48 0.28
C PRO A 98 -6.57 6.57 0.81
N VAL A 99 -5.66 7.11 -0.01
CA VAL A 99 -4.25 7.29 0.33
C VAL A 99 -3.92 8.75 0.59
N GLY A 100 -3.08 9.02 1.58
CA GLY A 100 -2.62 10.36 1.92
C GLY A 100 -3.47 11.09 2.95
N GLY A 101 -3.30 12.40 3.02
CA GLY A 101 -3.96 13.26 4.00
C GLY A 101 -5.32 13.80 3.54
N LYS A 102 -6.09 14.34 4.49
CA LYS A 102 -7.38 15.02 4.23
C LYS A 102 -8.43 14.17 3.52
N THR A 103 -8.41 12.87 3.73
CA THR A 103 -9.35 11.89 3.16
C THR A 103 -10.81 12.22 3.48
N THR A 104 -11.09 12.75 4.69
CA THR A 104 -12.42 13.23 5.09
C THR A 104 -12.91 14.47 4.30
N ARG A 105 -12.06 15.04 3.45
CA ARG A 105 -12.39 16.16 2.55
C ARG A 105 -12.41 15.71 1.08
N GLY A 106 -12.47 14.40 0.83
CA GLY A 106 -12.57 13.82 -0.50
C GLY A 106 -11.25 13.72 -1.26
N LEU A 107 -10.10 13.81 -0.56
CA LEU A 107 -8.79 13.60 -1.18
C LEU A 107 -8.32 12.15 -1.03
N GLY A 108 -7.40 11.76 -1.90
CA GLY A 108 -6.72 10.47 -1.83
C GLY A 108 -7.50 9.29 -2.42
N SER A 109 -8.62 9.52 -3.09
CA SER A 109 -9.31 8.43 -3.81
C SER A 109 -8.37 7.87 -4.88
N CYS A 110 -8.10 6.59 -4.81
CA CYS A 110 -7.22 5.89 -5.74
C CYS A 110 -7.70 4.46 -5.96
N VAL A 111 -7.22 3.85 -7.04
CA VAL A 111 -7.46 2.45 -7.39
C VAL A 111 -6.12 1.83 -7.76
N LEU A 112 -5.86 0.62 -7.27
CA LEU A 112 -4.69 -0.17 -7.66
C LEU A 112 -5.03 -1.00 -8.89
N GLU A 113 -4.25 -0.82 -9.96
CA GLU A 113 -4.41 -1.53 -11.23
C GLU A 113 -3.10 -2.23 -11.62
N GLY A 114 -3.19 -3.24 -12.48
CA GLY A 114 -2.01 -3.90 -13.04
C GLY A 114 -1.18 -4.65 -12.00
N LEU A 115 -1.83 -5.35 -11.05
CA LEU A 115 -1.15 -6.12 -10.01
C LEU A 115 -0.35 -7.26 -10.60
N SER A 116 0.92 -7.35 -10.25
CA SER A 116 1.76 -8.55 -10.36
C SER A 116 2.20 -8.99 -8.97
N VAL A 117 2.45 -10.28 -8.79
CA VAL A 117 2.90 -10.85 -7.53
C VAL A 117 4.03 -11.82 -7.80
N ASP A 118 5.14 -11.61 -7.09
CA ASP A 118 6.24 -12.56 -7.02
C ASP A 118 6.21 -13.25 -5.66
N ASN A 119 6.30 -14.57 -5.64
CA ASN A 119 6.34 -15.36 -4.42
C ASN A 119 7.51 -16.34 -4.45
N ALA A 120 8.49 -16.14 -3.57
CA ALA A 120 9.68 -16.95 -3.47
C ALA A 120 9.73 -17.70 -2.14
N ASP A 121 9.85 -19.02 -2.17
CA ASP A 121 10.19 -19.82 -0.99
C ASP A 121 11.71 -20.00 -0.94
N LEU A 122 12.39 -19.20 -0.13
CA LEU A 122 13.84 -19.25 0.03
C LEU A 122 14.31 -20.20 1.15
N SER A 123 13.45 -21.10 1.62
CA SER A 123 13.77 -22.10 2.66
C SER A 123 14.67 -23.22 2.13
N SER A 124 14.62 -23.49 0.81
CA SER A 124 15.46 -24.49 0.15
C SER A 124 16.82 -23.88 -0.27
N PRO A 125 17.95 -24.56 0.02
CA PRO A 125 19.26 -24.07 -0.41
C PRO A 125 19.42 -23.94 -1.93
N ALA A 126 18.66 -24.70 -2.72
CA ALA A 126 18.68 -24.63 -4.18
C ALA A 126 18.02 -23.34 -4.67
N GLU A 127 16.80 -23.04 -4.22
CA GLU A 127 16.04 -21.82 -4.55
C GLU A 127 16.77 -20.57 -4.06
N LEU A 128 17.31 -20.60 -2.83
CA LEU A 128 18.13 -19.52 -2.32
C LEU A 128 19.38 -19.28 -3.18
N SER A 129 20.05 -20.34 -3.63
CA SER A 129 21.22 -20.21 -4.51
C SER A 129 20.85 -19.61 -5.88
N GLU A 130 19.73 -20.00 -6.43
CA GLU A 130 19.22 -19.48 -7.70
C GLU A 130 18.87 -17.99 -7.58
N TYR A 131 18.14 -17.62 -6.54
CA TYR A 131 17.83 -16.23 -6.20
C TYR A 131 19.09 -15.38 -6.04
N LEU A 132 20.07 -15.83 -5.26
CA LEU A 132 21.30 -15.08 -4.97
C LEU A 132 22.24 -14.98 -6.18
N THR A 133 22.21 -15.92 -7.09
CA THR A 133 23.08 -15.90 -8.28
C THR A 133 22.47 -15.15 -9.46
N GLY A 134 21.24 -14.69 -9.35
CA GLY A 134 20.53 -13.96 -10.40
C GLY A 134 20.38 -14.77 -11.69
N ARG A 135 20.43 -16.09 -11.61
CA ARG A 135 20.31 -16.97 -12.80
C ARG A 135 18.85 -17.21 -13.20
N GLY A 136 17.89 -16.83 -12.35
CA GLY A 136 16.53 -16.62 -12.77
C GLY A 136 16.51 -15.34 -13.59
N GLU A 137 16.16 -15.39 -14.87
CA GLU A 137 15.78 -14.21 -15.60
C GLU A 137 14.66 -13.52 -14.83
N GLU A 138 14.58 -12.17 -14.85
CA GLU A 138 13.49 -11.43 -14.18
C GLU A 138 12.16 -12.11 -14.51
N GLY A 139 11.50 -12.72 -13.48
CA GLY A 139 10.22 -13.40 -13.60
C GLY A 139 10.23 -14.93 -13.72
N ASP A 140 11.39 -15.60 -13.85
CA ASP A 140 11.41 -17.05 -14.06
C ASP A 140 11.22 -17.81 -12.74
N GLY A 141 10.01 -18.32 -12.51
CA GLY A 141 9.64 -19.22 -11.41
C GLY A 141 9.12 -18.57 -10.12
N MET A 142 9.13 -17.25 -10.01
CA MET A 142 8.59 -16.52 -8.85
C MET A 142 7.28 -15.80 -9.15
N GLU A 143 7.04 -15.43 -10.41
CA GLU A 143 5.82 -14.74 -10.81
C GLU A 143 4.60 -15.67 -10.67
N VAL A 144 3.57 -15.15 -10.02
CA VAL A 144 2.31 -15.87 -9.82
C VAL A 144 1.43 -15.68 -11.05
N ASP A 145 1.02 -16.78 -11.69
CA ASP A 145 0.21 -16.79 -12.92
C ASP A 145 -1.12 -16.01 -12.78
N ASP A 146 -1.76 -16.11 -11.63
CA ASP A 146 -3.02 -15.43 -11.32
C ASP A 146 -2.92 -14.70 -9.97
N PRO A 147 -2.49 -13.42 -9.98
CA PRO A 147 -2.38 -12.61 -8.78
C PRO A 147 -3.70 -12.46 -8.00
N ASP A 148 -4.84 -12.40 -8.70
CA ASP A 148 -6.14 -12.27 -8.06
C ASP A 148 -6.54 -13.55 -7.34
N ALA A 149 -6.35 -14.71 -7.94
CA ALA A 149 -6.58 -16.00 -7.28
C ALA A 149 -5.66 -16.18 -6.08
N PHE A 150 -4.40 -15.77 -6.18
CA PHE A 150 -3.45 -15.82 -5.08
C PHE A 150 -3.92 -14.97 -3.88
N LEU A 151 -4.35 -13.71 -4.12
CA LEU A 151 -4.89 -12.87 -3.06
C LEU A 151 -6.12 -13.49 -2.40
N ASP A 152 -7.03 -14.04 -3.21
CA ASP A 152 -8.25 -14.69 -2.70
C ASP A 152 -7.94 -15.90 -1.82
N ASP A 153 -6.94 -16.69 -2.17
CA ASP A 153 -6.52 -17.85 -1.37
C ASP A 153 -5.83 -17.42 -0.07
N CYS A 154 -4.99 -16.38 -0.09
CA CYS A 154 -4.42 -15.79 1.12
C CYS A 154 -5.52 -15.26 2.06
N ILE A 155 -6.51 -14.56 1.53
CA ILE A 155 -7.65 -14.05 2.31
C ILE A 155 -8.48 -15.20 2.91
N LYS A 156 -8.74 -16.29 2.17
CA LYS A 156 -9.44 -17.46 2.71
C LYS A 156 -8.70 -18.09 3.89
N GLN A 157 -7.37 -18.18 3.81
CA GLN A 157 -6.54 -18.70 4.91
C GLN A 157 -6.64 -17.85 6.19
N LEU A 158 -6.85 -16.54 6.08
CA LEU A 158 -7.10 -15.65 7.21
C LEU A 158 -8.31 -16.10 8.07
N PHE A 159 -9.33 -16.67 7.44
CA PHE A 159 -10.58 -17.09 8.10
C PHE A 159 -10.66 -18.61 8.37
N ALA A 160 -9.64 -19.38 8.01
CA ALA A 160 -9.63 -20.85 8.16
C ALA A 160 -9.11 -21.33 9.52
N GLN A 161 -8.83 -20.42 10.47
CA GLN A 161 -8.27 -20.72 11.81
C GLN A 161 -9.35 -20.86 12.87
#